data_a6588ed8074cdf7a70938ed11e49cf33
#
_entry.id   a6588ed8074cdf7a70938ed11e49cf33
#
_cell.length_a   1.000
_cell.length_b   1.000
_cell.length_c   1.000
_cell.angle_alpha   90.00
_cell.angle_beta   90.00
_cell.angle_gamma   90.00
#
_symmetry.space_group_name_H-M   'P 1'
#
loop_
_entity.id
_entity.type
_entity.pdbx_description
1 polymer ?
#
loop_
_entity_poly.entity_id
_entity_poly.type
_entity_poly.pdbx_seq_one_letter_code
_entity_poly.pdbx_strand_id
1 'polypeptide(L)'
;MITPQHPLSVTRQCRLVAVARSSVYYTPQPVPAATLALMRQLDELHLQHPFAGSRMLRDLLRLHGVPVGRKHVATLMRRMGIDALYRHPRTTQPHPGHQVFPYLLRSLDITAPNQVWAMDLTYIPMRRGFLYLVAVLDWATRRVLAWRLSNTLTGDCCLDALETAIRAHGCPRILNTDQGSQFTGTAFVDLVQQHGIALSTDGKGAWRDNLFVERLWKSVKYEEVYLHAYDTVAEAQQHLAVYFAFYNRGPYYPTSLCA
;
A
#
# COMPACT_ATOMS: atom_id res chain seq x y z
N MET A 1 39.80 -17.66 8.29
CA MET A 1 39.71 -17.38 9.73
C MET A 1 41.01 -16.74 10.18
N ILE A 2 40.95 -15.64 10.97
CA ILE A 2 42.15 -14.95 11.46
C ILE A 2 42.79 -15.80 12.55
N THR A 3 44.08 -16.17 12.41
CA THR A 3 44.82 -17.00 13.39
C THR A 3 46.16 -16.38 13.74
N PRO A 4 46.62 -16.49 15.01
CA PRO A 4 47.95 -16.03 15.40
C PRO A 4 49.10 -16.77 14.73
N GLN A 5 48.90 -18.02 14.30
CA GLN A 5 49.88 -18.89 13.66
C GLN A 5 50.08 -18.62 12.17
N HIS A 6 49.35 -17.72 11.58
CA HIS A 6 49.46 -17.38 10.16
C HIS A 6 50.76 -16.55 9.90
N PRO A 7 51.44 -16.69 8.75
CA PRO A 7 52.64 -15.92 8.41
C PRO A 7 52.43 -14.39 8.42
N LEU A 8 51.21 -13.94 8.16
CA LEU A 8 50.82 -12.52 8.26
C LEU A 8 50.40 -12.17 9.69
N SER A 9 50.84 -11.03 10.19
CA SER A 9 50.41 -10.52 11.49
C SER A 9 48.89 -10.38 11.59
N VAL A 10 48.33 -10.61 12.77
CA VAL A 10 46.85 -10.44 13.02
C VAL A 10 46.33 -9.11 12.53
N THR A 11 47.11 -8.03 12.69
CA THR A 11 46.73 -6.69 12.19
C THR A 11 46.55 -6.64 10.68
N ARG A 12 47.43 -7.32 9.94
CA ARG A 12 47.41 -7.37 8.48
C ARG A 12 46.28 -8.27 7.98
N GLN A 13 46.04 -9.41 8.66
CA GLN A 13 44.89 -10.26 8.40
C GLN A 13 43.56 -9.49 8.61
N CYS A 14 43.42 -8.77 9.72
CA CYS A 14 42.23 -7.93 10.01
C CYS A 14 41.96 -6.89 8.93
N ARG A 15 43.01 -6.22 8.41
CA ARG A 15 42.87 -5.23 7.33
C ARG A 15 42.40 -5.87 6.03
N LEU A 16 42.90 -7.06 5.68
CA LEU A 16 42.52 -7.77 4.46
C LEU A 16 41.07 -8.21 4.44
N VAL A 17 40.51 -8.58 5.61
CA VAL A 17 39.08 -9.00 5.74
C VAL A 17 38.17 -7.91 6.27
N ALA A 18 38.66 -6.65 6.37
CA ALA A 18 37.90 -5.50 6.84
C ALA A 18 37.23 -5.68 8.22
N VAL A 19 37.90 -6.41 9.15
CA VAL A 19 37.45 -6.66 10.53
C VAL A 19 38.30 -5.86 11.52
N ALA A 20 37.63 -5.25 12.52
CA ALA A 20 38.38 -4.57 13.58
C ALA A 20 39.24 -5.56 14.39
N ARG A 21 40.51 -5.21 14.72
CA ARG A 21 41.37 -6.05 15.49
C ARG A 21 40.79 -6.44 16.86
N SER A 22 40.07 -5.53 17.51
CA SER A 22 39.36 -5.78 18.77
C SER A 22 38.36 -6.93 18.69
N SER A 23 37.71 -7.11 17.53
CA SER A 23 36.75 -8.20 17.32
C SER A 23 37.39 -9.60 17.33
N VAL A 24 38.70 -9.70 16.98
CA VAL A 24 39.42 -10.99 17.00
C VAL A 24 39.70 -11.43 18.42
N TYR A 25 39.89 -10.51 19.35
CA TYR A 25 40.17 -10.82 20.76
C TYR A 25 38.91 -10.71 21.64
N TYR A 26 37.75 -10.38 21.04
CA TYR A 26 36.50 -10.30 21.79
C TYR A 26 36.01 -11.69 22.18
N THR A 27 35.94 -11.93 23.48
CA THR A 27 35.29 -13.12 24.03
C THR A 27 33.89 -12.73 24.51
N PRO A 28 32.82 -13.32 23.92
CA PRO A 28 31.45 -13.03 24.35
C PRO A 28 31.28 -13.33 25.83
N GLN A 29 30.82 -12.35 26.60
CA GLN A 29 30.45 -12.53 28.00
C GLN A 29 29.07 -13.19 28.10
N PRO A 30 28.85 -14.16 28.98
CA PRO A 30 27.55 -14.74 29.21
C PRO A 30 26.57 -13.67 29.73
N VAL A 31 25.32 -13.78 29.35
CA VAL A 31 24.28 -12.87 29.85
C VAL A 31 24.10 -13.13 31.36
N PRO A 32 24.16 -12.08 32.22
CA PRO A 32 23.99 -12.24 33.64
C PRO A 32 22.63 -12.85 34.00
N ALA A 33 22.57 -13.71 35.01
CA ALA A 33 21.35 -14.38 35.44
C ALA A 33 20.20 -13.43 35.78
N ALA A 34 20.51 -12.28 36.40
CA ALA A 34 19.53 -11.23 36.65
C ALA A 34 18.91 -10.64 35.36
N THR A 35 19.72 -10.49 34.29
CA THR A 35 19.23 -10.02 32.99
C THR A 35 18.35 -11.10 32.33
N LEU A 36 18.71 -12.38 32.44
CA LEU A 36 17.87 -13.47 31.93
C LEU A 36 16.53 -13.56 32.68
N ALA A 37 16.53 -13.38 34.01
CA ALA A 37 15.29 -13.32 34.78
C ALA A 37 14.38 -12.16 34.33
N LEU A 38 14.96 -10.98 34.08
CA LEU A 38 14.23 -9.82 33.58
C LEU A 38 13.70 -10.05 32.17
N MET A 39 14.45 -10.71 31.30
CA MET A 39 14.01 -11.10 29.95
C MET A 39 12.82 -12.05 30.00
N ARG A 40 12.81 -13.03 30.91
CA ARG A 40 11.65 -13.93 31.11
C ARG A 40 10.39 -13.17 31.56
N GLN A 41 10.51 -12.27 32.51
CA GLN A 41 9.38 -11.42 32.93
C GLN A 41 8.85 -10.53 31.82
N LEU A 42 9.76 -9.99 31.00
CA LEU A 42 9.37 -9.21 29.82
C LEU A 42 8.62 -10.07 28.79
N ASP A 43 9.05 -11.31 28.59
CA ASP A 43 8.41 -12.25 27.67
C ASP A 43 7.00 -12.62 28.16
N GLU A 44 6.87 -12.98 29.43
CA GLU A 44 5.57 -13.28 30.05
C GLU A 44 4.58 -12.10 29.95
N LEU A 45 5.03 -10.88 30.24
CA LEU A 45 4.22 -9.66 30.11
C LEU A 45 3.87 -9.37 28.65
N HIS A 46 4.79 -9.63 27.72
CA HIS A 46 4.53 -9.42 26.30
C HIS A 46 3.54 -10.45 25.74
N LEU A 47 3.59 -11.70 26.19
CA LEU A 47 2.59 -12.72 25.82
C LEU A 47 1.17 -12.35 26.31
N GLN A 48 1.06 -11.76 27.53
CA GLN A 48 -0.22 -11.29 28.05
C GLN A 48 -0.71 -10.00 27.38
N HIS A 49 0.23 -9.12 26.98
CA HIS A 49 -0.04 -7.81 26.40
C HIS A 49 0.79 -7.57 25.13
N PRO A 50 0.49 -8.25 24.02
CA PRO A 50 1.32 -8.20 22.79
C PRO A 50 1.42 -6.79 22.18
N PHE A 51 0.46 -5.91 22.47
CA PHE A 51 0.45 -4.51 22.04
C PHE A 51 1.33 -3.59 22.90
N ALA A 52 1.89 -4.10 24.03
CA ALA A 52 2.66 -3.29 24.96
C ALA A 52 4.07 -3.00 24.42
N GLY A 53 4.36 -1.74 24.18
CA GLY A 53 5.71 -1.28 23.87
C GLY A 53 6.58 -1.03 25.11
N SER A 54 7.83 -0.66 24.91
CA SER A 54 8.84 -0.50 25.97
C SER A 54 8.46 0.45 27.11
N ARG A 55 7.57 1.43 26.87
CA ARG A 55 7.05 2.31 27.93
C ARG A 55 6.09 1.56 28.86
N MET A 56 5.11 0.90 28.26
CA MET A 56 4.08 0.15 28.99
C MET A 56 4.69 -1.04 29.72
N LEU A 57 5.56 -1.82 29.07
CA LEU A 57 6.26 -2.94 29.72
C LEU A 57 7.12 -2.48 30.90
N ARG A 58 7.80 -1.33 30.80
CA ARG A 58 8.51 -0.74 31.95
C ARG A 58 7.55 -0.46 33.12
N ASP A 59 6.38 0.11 32.85
CA ASP A 59 5.43 0.49 33.88
C ASP A 59 4.79 -0.76 34.51
N LEU A 60 4.49 -1.77 33.75
CA LEU A 60 4.03 -3.08 34.22
C LEU A 60 5.08 -3.74 35.13
N LEU A 61 6.35 -3.76 34.72
CA LEU A 61 7.45 -4.29 35.53
C LEU A 61 7.57 -3.53 36.88
N ARG A 62 7.41 -2.22 36.88
CA ARG A 62 7.42 -1.41 38.09
C ARG A 62 6.26 -1.72 39.01
N LEU A 63 5.07 -1.97 38.48
CA LEU A 63 3.93 -2.44 39.26
C LEU A 63 4.19 -3.80 39.94
N HIS A 64 4.98 -4.65 39.28
CA HIS A 64 5.45 -5.92 39.86
C HIS A 64 6.69 -5.76 40.77
N GLY A 65 7.06 -4.53 41.17
CA GLY A 65 8.20 -4.29 42.04
C GLY A 65 9.57 -4.34 41.39
N VAL A 66 9.67 -4.37 40.04
CA VAL A 66 10.93 -4.43 39.32
C VAL A 66 11.30 -3.04 38.79
N PRO A 67 12.22 -2.29 39.47
CA PRO A 67 12.61 -0.95 39.05
C PRO A 67 13.55 -1.05 37.85
N VAL A 68 13.04 -0.77 36.65
CA VAL A 68 13.78 -0.83 35.38
C VAL A 68 13.59 0.44 34.55
N GLY A 69 14.62 0.85 33.81
CA GLY A 69 14.57 2.00 32.93
C GLY A 69 14.04 1.64 31.54
N ARG A 70 13.30 2.57 30.88
CA ARG A 70 12.75 2.38 29.53
C ARG A 70 13.80 1.96 28.49
N LYS A 71 14.98 2.61 28.50
CA LYS A 71 16.05 2.30 27.53
C LYS A 71 16.55 0.86 27.68
N HIS A 72 16.63 0.37 28.93
CA HIS A 72 17.02 -1.01 29.23
C HIS A 72 15.97 -1.99 28.69
N VAL A 73 14.67 -1.77 28.99
CA VAL A 73 13.56 -2.55 28.43
C VAL A 73 13.61 -2.62 26.92
N ALA A 74 13.75 -1.46 26.24
CA ALA A 74 13.83 -1.40 24.79
C ALA A 74 15.05 -2.18 24.22
N THR A 75 16.18 -2.18 24.94
CA THR A 75 17.37 -2.95 24.54
C THR A 75 17.11 -4.45 24.69
N LEU A 76 16.45 -4.88 25.77
CA LEU A 76 16.14 -6.28 25.99
C LEU A 76 15.11 -6.77 24.97
N MET A 77 14.03 -6.01 24.70
CA MET A 77 13.06 -6.34 23.64
C MET A 77 13.76 -6.59 22.31
N ARG A 78 14.67 -5.69 21.90
CA ARG A 78 15.43 -5.84 20.66
C ARG A 78 16.31 -7.10 20.67
N ARG A 79 16.95 -7.41 21.79
CA ARG A 79 17.76 -8.64 21.95
C ARG A 79 16.93 -9.92 21.85
N MET A 80 15.69 -9.88 22.34
CA MET A 80 14.74 -10.98 22.30
C MET A 80 14.01 -11.08 20.94
N GLY A 81 14.11 -10.05 20.09
CA GLY A 81 13.38 -9.99 18.82
C GLY A 81 11.88 -9.77 19.01
N ILE A 82 11.45 -9.14 20.13
CA ILE A 82 10.05 -8.86 20.39
C ILE A 82 9.74 -7.39 20.17
N ASP A 83 8.62 -7.12 19.50
CA ASP A 83 8.09 -5.79 19.24
C ASP A 83 6.60 -5.72 19.55
N ALA A 84 6.10 -4.52 19.89
CA ALA A 84 4.69 -4.33 20.14
C ALA A 84 3.88 -4.57 18.86
N LEU A 85 2.81 -5.36 18.96
CA LEU A 85 1.88 -5.57 17.86
C LEU A 85 1.04 -4.30 17.65
N TYR A 86 1.37 -3.55 16.62
CA TYR A 86 0.57 -2.43 16.16
C TYR A 86 0.71 -2.26 14.64
N ARG A 87 -0.26 -1.60 14.04
CA ARG A 87 -0.20 -1.32 12.61
C ARG A 87 0.94 -0.35 12.30
N HIS A 88 1.92 -0.80 11.55
CA HIS A 88 3.01 0.06 11.09
C HIS A 88 2.49 1.07 10.03
N PRO A 89 2.92 2.34 10.08
CA PRO A 89 2.45 3.38 9.16
C PRO A 89 2.93 3.24 7.72
N ARG A 90 3.77 2.25 7.42
CA ARG A 90 4.31 1.98 6.06
C ARG A 90 4.31 0.48 5.81
N THR A 91 3.15 -0.07 5.51
CA THR A 91 2.99 -1.50 5.19
C THR A 91 3.33 -1.83 3.74
N THR A 92 3.29 -0.83 2.83
CA THR A 92 3.62 -1.01 1.41
C THR A 92 4.98 -0.37 1.12
N GLN A 93 5.94 -1.17 0.67
CA GLN A 93 7.22 -0.70 0.15
C GLN A 93 7.19 -0.76 -1.38
N PRO A 94 7.52 0.33 -2.09
CA PRO A 94 7.67 0.30 -3.54
C PRO A 94 8.75 -0.71 -3.93
N HIS A 95 8.47 -1.54 -4.93
CA HIS A 95 9.49 -2.41 -5.49
C HIS A 95 10.57 -1.57 -6.19
N PRO A 96 11.88 -1.86 -6.03
CA PRO A 96 12.97 -1.07 -6.63
C PRO A 96 12.90 -0.93 -8.15
N GLY A 97 12.22 -1.85 -8.83
CA GLY A 97 12.04 -1.84 -10.29
C GLY A 97 10.74 -1.20 -10.79
N HIS A 98 9.95 -0.55 -9.91
CA HIS A 98 8.73 0.14 -10.36
C HIS A 98 9.11 1.36 -11.21
N GLN A 99 8.62 1.40 -12.44
CA GLN A 99 8.69 2.60 -13.27
C GLN A 99 7.77 3.68 -12.68
N VAL A 100 8.33 4.84 -12.43
CA VAL A 100 7.58 6.03 -12.03
C VAL A 100 7.32 6.86 -13.28
N PHE A 101 6.06 7.00 -13.66
CA PHE A 101 5.66 7.83 -14.78
C PHE A 101 5.45 9.29 -14.33
N PRO A 102 5.75 10.27 -15.21
CA PRO A 102 5.58 11.68 -14.87
C PRO A 102 4.08 12.05 -14.75
N TYR A 103 3.78 13.02 -13.90
CA TYR A 103 2.44 13.62 -13.86
C TYR A 103 2.25 14.59 -15.03
N LEU A 104 1.34 14.25 -15.94
CA LEU A 104 1.15 14.95 -17.21
C LEU A 104 0.03 16.01 -17.18
N LEU A 105 -0.74 16.10 -16.09
CA LEU A 105 -1.99 16.88 -16.07
C LEU A 105 -1.86 18.29 -15.47
N ARG A 106 -0.69 18.67 -14.94
CA ARG A 106 -0.50 19.90 -14.14
C ARG A 106 -0.95 21.20 -14.83
N SER A 107 -0.86 21.28 -16.16
CA SER A 107 -1.18 22.47 -16.94
C SER A 107 -2.02 22.14 -18.18
N LEU A 108 -2.72 21.01 -18.15
CA LEU A 108 -3.53 20.56 -19.26
C LEU A 108 -4.99 21.02 -19.08
N ASP A 109 -5.48 21.82 -20.01
CA ASP A 109 -6.90 22.13 -20.10
C ASP A 109 -7.64 20.94 -20.72
N ILE A 110 -8.52 20.31 -19.94
CA ILE A 110 -9.28 19.14 -20.34
C ILE A 110 -10.66 19.61 -20.78
N THR A 111 -10.87 19.67 -22.08
CA THR A 111 -12.04 20.27 -22.70
C THR A 111 -12.88 19.31 -23.53
N ALA A 112 -12.35 18.12 -23.83
CA ALA A 112 -13.00 17.15 -24.71
C ALA A 112 -13.04 15.73 -24.09
N PRO A 113 -14.09 14.93 -24.41
CA PRO A 113 -14.13 13.51 -24.09
C PRO A 113 -12.90 12.76 -24.62
N ASN A 114 -12.50 11.70 -23.96
CA ASN A 114 -11.36 10.86 -24.30
C ASN A 114 -9.99 11.59 -24.36
N GLN A 115 -9.91 12.81 -23.83
CA GLN A 115 -8.63 13.49 -23.67
C GLN A 115 -7.84 12.89 -22.50
N VAL A 116 -8.48 12.70 -21.36
CA VAL A 116 -7.90 12.10 -20.14
C VAL A 116 -8.89 11.14 -19.51
N TRP A 117 -8.45 9.92 -19.28
CA TRP A 117 -9.17 9.00 -18.41
C TRP A 117 -8.44 8.87 -17.07
N ALA A 118 -9.20 8.69 -16.00
CA ALA A 118 -8.66 8.32 -14.71
C ALA A 118 -9.10 6.90 -14.36
N MET A 119 -8.21 6.16 -13.72
CA MET A 119 -8.49 4.81 -13.27
C MET A 119 -7.98 4.64 -11.85
N ASP A 120 -8.79 4.04 -11.01
CA ASP A 120 -8.46 3.80 -9.62
C ASP A 120 -9.24 2.59 -9.08
N LEU A 121 -8.83 2.13 -7.90
CA LEU A 121 -9.37 0.96 -7.22
C LEU A 121 -9.83 1.33 -5.81
N THR A 122 -11.00 0.83 -5.41
CA THR A 122 -11.51 1.01 -4.04
C THR A 122 -12.04 -0.29 -3.46
N TYR A 123 -12.19 -0.30 -2.13
CA TYR A 123 -12.78 -1.42 -1.39
C TYR A 123 -14.28 -1.23 -1.23
N ILE A 124 -15.04 -2.29 -1.46
CA ILE A 124 -16.48 -2.38 -1.22
C ILE A 124 -16.70 -3.35 -0.06
N PRO A 125 -17.18 -2.89 1.10
CA PRO A 125 -17.46 -3.75 2.23
C PRO A 125 -18.62 -4.68 1.91
N MET A 126 -18.47 -5.94 2.32
CA MET A 126 -19.50 -6.99 2.25
C MET A 126 -19.91 -7.35 3.68
N ARG A 127 -21.00 -8.08 3.85
CA ARG A 127 -21.35 -8.65 5.17
C ARG A 127 -20.22 -9.52 5.73
N ARG A 128 -19.47 -10.20 4.84
CA ARG A 128 -18.27 -10.97 5.19
C ARG A 128 -17.15 -10.60 4.23
N GLY A 129 -16.15 -9.85 4.74
CA GLY A 129 -15.00 -9.43 3.95
C GLY A 129 -15.27 -8.20 3.09
N PHE A 130 -14.66 -8.14 1.93
CA PHE A 130 -14.77 -7.01 0.99
C PHE A 130 -14.47 -7.47 -0.44
N LEU A 131 -14.88 -6.63 -1.40
CA LEU A 131 -14.50 -6.74 -2.81
C LEU A 131 -13.66 -5.54 -3.21
N TYR A 132 -12.94 -5.69 -4.30
CA TYR A 132 -12.26 -4.61 -5.00
C TYR A 132 -13.13 -4.13 -6.15
N LEU A 133 -13.35 -2.83 -6.23
CA LEU A 133 -14.03 -2.17 -7.34
C LEU A 133 -13.02 -1.32 -8.08
N VAL A 134 -12.83 -1.61 -9.36
CA VAL A 134 -12.05 -0.81 -10.30
C VAL A 134 -13.00 -0.03 -11.20
N ALA A 135 -12.72 1.23 -11.48
CA ALA A 135 -13.47 2.01 -12.46
C ALA A 135 -12.54 2.85 -13.33
N VAL A 136 -12.96 3.03 -14.58
CA VAL A 136 -12.38 3.94 -15.55
C VAL A 136 -13.36 5.09 -15.76
N LEU A 137 -12.89 6.31 -15.51
CA LEU A 137 -13.68 7.55 -15.57
C LEU A 137 -13.11 8.48 -16.64
N ASP A 138 -13.95 9.03 -17.52
CA ASP A 138 -13.54 10.13 -18.39
C ASP A 138 -13.55 11.47 -17.61
N TRP A 139 -12.46 12.20 -17.69
CA TRP A 139 -12.29 13.45 -16.92
C TRP A 139 -13.15 14.60 -17.41
N ALA A 140 -13.38 14.70 -18.71
CA ALA A 140 -14.21 15.77 -19.26
C ALA A 140 -15.70 15.58 -18.93
N THR A 141 -16.21 14.38 -19.20
CA THR A 141 -17.65 14.07 -19.07
C THR A 141 -18.04 13.54 -17.69
N ARG A 142 -17.08 13.12 -16.87
CA ARG A 142 -17.31 12.44 -15.57
C ARG A 142 -18.03 11.09 -15.70
N ARG A 143 -18.20 10.54 -16.89
CA ARG A 143 -18.83 9.25 -17.10
C ARG A 143 -17.91 8.13 -16.65
N VAL A 144 -18.49 7.14 -15.98
CA VAL A 144 -17.87 5.85 -15.74
C VAL A 144 -17.96 5.05 -17.05
N LEU A 145 -16.83 4.83 -17.70
CA LEU A 145 -16.75 4.17 -19.00
C LEU A 145 -16.77 2.65 -18.87
N ALA A 146 -16.08 2.13 -17.85
CA ALA A 146 -16.08 0.73 -17.47
C ALA A 146 -15.79 0.58 -15.98
N TRP A 147 -16.22 -0.54 -15.42
CA TRP A 147 -15.95 -0.93 -14.06
C TRP A 147 -15.90 -2.45 -13.92
N ARG A 148 -15.21 -2.94 -12.89
CA ARG A 148 -15.10 -4.37 -12.55
C ARG A 148 -15.08 -4.57 -11.06
N LEU A 149 -15.65 -5.70 -10.62
CA LEU A 149 -15.52 -6.22 -9.26
C LEU A 149 -14.58 -7.43 -9.24
N SER A 150 -13.76 -7.52 -8.21
CA SER A 150 -12.90 -8.67 -7.96
C SER A 150 -12.86 -9.00 -6.47
N ASN A 151 -12.68 -10.26 -6.14
CA ASN A 151 -12.38 -10.72 -4.79
C ASN A 151 -10.87 -10.84 -4.52
N THR A 152 -10.06 -10.62 -5.54
CA THR A 152 -8.59 -10.64 -5.48
C THR A 152 -8.00 -9.30 -5.92
N LEU A 153 -6.85 -8.92 -5.34
CA LEU A 153 -6.13 -7.71 -5.71
C LEU A 153 -5.11 -8.02 -6.83
N THR A 154 -5.52 -8.74 -7.87
CA THR A 154 -4.69 -8.99 -9.05
C THR A 154 -4.85 -7.88 -10.08
N GLY A 155 -3.84 -7.68 -10.94
CA GLY A 155 -3.89 -6.69 -12.01
C GLY A 155 -4.91 -7.01 -13.11
N ASP A 156 -5.41 -8.26 -13.18
CA ASP A 156 -6.29 -8.73 -14.25
C ASP A 156 -7.60 -7.95 -14.34
N CYS A 157 -8.19 -7.61 -13.18
CA CYS A 157 -9.43 -6.81 -13.18
C CYS A 157 -9.21 -5.37 -13.70
N CYS A 158 -7.99 -4.83 -13.53
CA CYS A 158 -7.62 -3.53 -14.07
C CYS A 158 -7.45 -3.60 -15.59
N LEU A 159 -6.79 -4.65 -16.09
CA LEU A 159 -6.65 -4.91 -17.52
C LEU A 159 -8.02 -5.04 -18.19
N ASP A 160 -8.89 -5.89 -17.64
CA ASP A 160 -10.24 -6.15 -18.14
C ASP A 160 -11.11 -4.88 -18.19
N ALA A 161 -11.03 -4.05 -17.14
CA ALA A 161 -11.75 -2.77 -17.10
C ALA A 161 -11.24 -1.80 -18.17
N LEU A 162 -9.92 -1.67 -18.32
CA LEU A 162 -9.31 -0.80 -19.31
C LEU A 162 -9.61 -1.25 -20.74
N GLU A 163 -9.43 -2.53 -21.05
CA GLU A 163 -9.76 -3.09 -22.39
C GLU A 163 -11.22 -2.90 -22.73
N THR A 164 -12.12 -3.10 -21.78
CA THR A 164 -13.56 -2.88 -21.99
C THR A 164 -13.86 -1.41 -22.29
N ALA A 165 -13.23 -0.47 -21.59
CA ALA A 165 -13.38 0.95 -21.84
C ALA A 165 -12.85 1.31 -23.24
N ILE A 166 -11.66 0.84 -23.60
CA ILE A 166 -11.05 1.08 -24.91
C ILE A 166 -11.91 0.54 -26.06
N ARG A 167 -12.43 -0.68 -25.90
CA ARG A 167 -13.30 -1.31 -26.91
C ARG A 167 -14.60 -0.56 -27.14
N ALA A 168 -15.17 0.01 -26.08
CA ALA A 168 -16.47 0.69 -26.15
C ALA A 168 -16.37 2.18 -26.54
N HIS A 169 -15.26 2.86 -26.18
CA HIS A 169 -15.15 4.32 -26.26
C HIS A 169 -13.93 4.81 -27.04
N GLY A 170 -13.08 3.92 -27.53
CA GLY A 170 -11.80 4.27 -28.15
C GLY A 170 -10.70 4.50 -27.11
N CYS A 171 -9.54 4.97 -27.54
CA CYS A 171 -8.38 5.20 -26.66
C CYS A 171 -8.34 6.65 -26.15
N PRO A 172 -8.03 6.87 -24.87
CA PRO A 172 -7.73 8.22 -24.40
C PRO A 172 -6.33 8.65 -24.86
N ARG A 173 -6.06 9.94 -24.80
CA ARG A 173 -4.70 10.46 -25.01
C ARG A 173 -3.82 10.20 -23.78
N ILE A 174 -4.37 10.34 -22.59
CA ILE A 174 -3.68 10.15 -21.32
C ILE A 174 -4.54 9.28 -20.41
N LEU A 175 -3.92 8.31 -19.75
CA LEU A 175 -4.50 7.54 -18.65
C LEU A 175 -3.80 7.94 -17.35
N ASN A 176 -4.55 8.48 -16.38
CA ASN A 176 -4.04 8.83 -15.06
C ASN A 176 -4.41 7.77 -14.02
N THR A 177 -3.42 7.29 -13.28
CA THR A 177 -3.58 6.28 -12.22
C THR A 177 -2.79 6.68 -10.97
N ASP A 178 -3.04 6.04 -9.85
CA ASP A 178 -2.12 6.08 -8.73
C ASP A 178 -0.86 5.23 -9.00
N GLN A 179 0.08 5.20 -8.03
CA GLN A 179 1.30 4.38 -8.11
C GLN A 179 1.07 2.95 -7.54
N GLY A 180 -0.15 2.46 -7.56
CA GLY A 180 -0.49 1.10 -7.12
C GLY A 180 0.23 0.02 -7.95
N SER A 181 0.56 -1.10 -7.30
CA SER A 181 1.22 -2.23 -7.98
C SER A 181 0.40 -2.80 -9.15
N GLN A 182 -0.91 -2.62 -9.13
CA GLN A 182 -1.83 -3.04 -10.17
C GLN A 182 -1.63 -2.26 -11.48
N PHE A 183 -1.23 -0.98 -11.38
CA PHE A 183 -1.06 -0.06 -12.51
C PHE A 183 0.39 0.08 -12.96
N THR A 184 1.34 -0.46 -12.18
CA THR A 184 2.78 -0.46 -12.50
C THR A 184 3.29 -1.82 -12.94
N GLY A 185 2.42 -2.84 -12.97
CA GLY A 185 2.74 -4.18 -13.47
C GLY A 185 3.01 -4.16 -14.98
N THR A 186 3.96 -4.99 -15.44
CA THR A 186 4.41 -5.05 -16.85
C THR A 186 3.25 -5.21 -17.80
N ALA A 187 2.32 -6.14 -17.54
CA ALA A 187 1.18 -6.39 -18.41
C ALA A 187 0.27 -5.15 -18.59
N PHE A 188 0.08 -4.36 -17.51
CA PHE A 188 -0.72 -3.13 -17.59
C PHE A 188 0.00 -2.03 -18.39
N VAL A 189 1.28 -1.84 -18.12
CA VAL A 189 2.10 -0.86 -18.86
C VAL A 189 2.19 -1.22 -20.34
N ASP A 190 2.39 -2.50 -20.67
CA ASP A 190 2.45 -2.99 -22.05
C ASP A 190 1.13 -2.74 -22.79
N LEU A 191 -0.02 -3.01 -22.15
CA LEU A 191 -1.33 -2.75 -22.73
C LEU A 191 -1.51 -1.26 -23.05
N VAL A 192 -1.18 -0.38 -22.10
CA VAL A 192 -1.29 1.08 -22.26
C VAL A 192 -0.40 1.56 -23.42
N GLN A 193 0.84 1.06 -23.49
CA GLN A 193 1.80 1.41 -24.55
C GLN A 193 1.40 0.88 -25.94
N GLN A 194 0.87 -0.36 -26.01
CA GLN A 194 0.37 -0.95 -27.26
C GLN A 194 -0.75 -0.12 -27.89
N HIS A 195 -1.57 0.52 -27.06
CA HIS A 195 -2.64 1.41 -27.54
C HIS A 195 -2.19 2.87 -27.75
N GLY A 196 -0.90 3.18 -27.60
CA GLY A 196 -0.36 4.53 -27.75
C GLY A 196 -0.85 5.54 -26.72
N ILE A 197 -1.31 5.07 -25.55
CA ILE A 197 -1.84 5.90 -24.48
C ILE A 197 -0.67 6.39 -23.61
N ALA A 198 -0.62 7.68 -23.30
CA ALA A 198 0.37 8.23 -22.38
C ALA A 198 -0.05 7.93 -20.94
N LEU A 199 0.79 7.21 -20.19
CA LEU A 199 0.54 6.93 -18.77
C LEU A 199 1.02 8.09 -17.90
N SER A 200 0.14 8.57 -17.03
CA SER A 200 0.40 9.60 -16.03
C SER A 200 0.17 9.01 -14.65
N THR A 201 1.09 9.26 -13.71
CA THR A 201 0.89 8.83 -12.32
C THR A 201 0.94 10.01 -11.36
N ASP A 202 0.11 9.93 -10.32
CA ASP A 202 0.06 10.97 -9.30
C ASP A 202 1.41 11.09 -8.57
N GLY A 203 1.87 12.32 -8.36
CA GLY A 203 3.09 12.59 -7.60
C GLY A 203 2.94 12.27 -6.11
N LYS A 204 4.06 12.02 -5.40
CA LYS A 204 4.03 11.86 -3.94
C LYS A 204 3.39 13.09 -3.28
N GLY A 205 2.25 12.89 -2.61
CA GLY A 205 1.54 13.92 -1.85
C GLY A 205 0.57 14.78 -2.65
N ALA A 206 0.34 14.49 -3.92
CA ALA A 206 -0.56 15.22 -4.81
C ALA A 206 -1.99 14.62 -4.78
N TRP A 207 -2.63 14.66 -3.60
CA TRP A 207 -4.02 14.16 -3.41
C TRP A 207 -5.06 14.87 -4.30
N ARG A 208 -4.72 16.01 -4.89
CA ARG A 208 -5.60 16.73 -5.82
C ARG A 208 -5.59 16.15 -7.23
N ASP A 209 -4.66 15.31 -7.54
CA ASP A 209 -4.38 14.85 -8.90
C ASP A 209 -5.34 13.73 -9.36
N ASN A 210 -6.08 13.09 -8.42
CA ASN A 210 -7.12 12.09 -8.72
C ASN A 210 -8.50 12.44 -8.11
N LEU A 211 -8.75 13.75 -7.87
CA LEU A 211 -9.92 14.27 -7.17
C LEU A 211 -11.26 13.74 -7.73
N PHE A 212 -11.35 13.50 -9.03
CA PHE A 212 -12.61 13.09 -9.65
C PHE A 212 -12.96 11.64 -9.40
N VAL A 213 -11.97 10.77 -9.37
CA VAL A 213 -12.19 9.36 -9.01
C VAL A 213 -12.42 9.23 -7.51
N GLU A 214 -11.72 10.00 -6.68
CA GLU A 214 -11.99 10.06 -5.23
C GLU A 214 -13.44 10.54 -4.96
N ARG A 215 -13.91 11.52 -5.73
CA ARG A 215 -15.30 11.99 -5.65
C ARG A 215 -16.28 10.92 -6.12
N LEU A 216 -15.97 10.16 -7.18
CA LEU A 216 -16.75 9.01 -7.60
C LEU A 216 -16.86 8.00 -6.46
N TRP A 217 -15.76 7.66 -5.81
CA TRP A 217 -15.77 6.72 -4.68
C TRP A 217 -16.63 7.20 -3.51
N LYS A 218 -16.61 8.50 -3.25
CA LYS A 218 -17.49 9.09 -2.24
C LYS A 218 -18.96 8.87 -2.63
N SER A 219 -19.35 9.21 -3.85
CA SER A 219 -20.72 9.01 -4.33
C SER A 219 -21.12 7.54 -4.28
N VAL A 220 -20.35 6.64 -4.87
CA VAL A 220 -20.63 5.20 -4.86
C VAL A 220 -20.81 4.66 -3.43
N LYS A 221 -19.91 5.06 -2.51
CA LYS A 221 -19.97 4.55 -1.12
C LYS A 221 -21.17 5.09 -0.34
N TYR A 222 -21.47 6.37 -0.45
CA TYR A 222 -22.52 7.00 0.37
C TYR A 222 -23.91 6.87 -0.23
N GLU A 223 -24.01 6.77 -1.56
CA GLU A 223 -25.30 6.72 -2.25
C GLU A 223 -25.76 5.27 -2.53
N GLU A 224 -24.85 4.30 -2.52
CA GLU A 224 -25.17 2.90 -2.80
C GLU A 224 -24.62 1.94 -1.74
N VAL A 225 -23.29 1.86 -1.59
CA VAL A 225 -22.63 0.78 -0.83
C VAL A 225 -22.99 0.78 0.65
N TYR A 226 -22.99 1.96 1.31
CA TYR A 226 -23.29 2.04 2.75
C TYR A 226 -24.79 1.94 3.08
N LEU A 227 -25.64 1.97 2.05
CA LEU A 227 -27.08 1.75 2.20
C LEU A 227 -27.45 0.27 2.11
N HIS A 228 -26.54 -0.57 1.65
CA HIS A 228 -26.72 -1.99 1.43
C HIS A 228 -25.67 -2.83 2.14
N ALA A 229 -26.06 -4.01 2.62
CA ALA A 229 -25.14 -5.00 3.22
C ALA A 229 -25.12 -6.22 2.29
N TYR A 230 -24.32 -6.16 1.24
CA TYR A 230 -24.23 -7.23 0.24
C TYR A 230 -23.79 -8.55 0.86
N ASP A 231 -24.53 -9.61 0.59
CA ASP A 231 -24.22 -10.96 1.02
C ASP A 231 -23.37 -11.72 -0.02
N THR A 232 -23.57 -11.45 -1.29
CA THR A 232 -22.90 -12.13 -2.40
C THR A 232 -22.27 -11.15 -3.40
N VAL A 233 -21.26 -11.64 -4.14
CA VAL A 233 -20.62 -10.88 -5.23
C VAL A 233 -21.63 -10.55 -6.35
N ALA A 234 -22.52 -11.49 -6.66
CA ALA A 234 -23.55 -11.28 -7.70
C ALA A 234 -24.54 -10.17 -7.31
N GLU A 235 -24.94 -10.10 -6.06
CA GLU A 235 -25.78 -9.03 -5.52
C GLU A 235 -25.09 -7.68 -5.63
N ALA A 236 -23.84 -7.57 -5.14
CA ALA A 236 -23.06 -6.35 -5.25
C ALA A 236 -22.89 -5.91 -6.72
N GLN A 237 -22.66 -6.85 -7.62
CA GLN A 237 -22.52 -6.57 -9.05
C GLN A 237 -23.84 -6.04 -9.65
N GLN A 238 -24.97 -6.62 -9.30
CA GLN A 238 -26.28 -6.18 -9.78
C GLN A 238 -26.62 -4.78 -9.29
N HIS A 239 -26.44 -4.52 -8.01
CA HIS A 239 -26.70 -3.20 -7.41
C HIS A 239 -25.80 -2.11 -7.99
N LEU A 240 -24.49 -2.38 -8.09
CA LEU A 240 -23.56 -1.44 -8.69
C LEU A 240 -23.82 -1.21 -10.18
N ALA A 241 -24.29 -2.21 -10.92
CA ALA A 241 -24.69 -2.02 -12.33
C ALA A 241 -25.86 -1.03 -12.47
N VAL A 242 -26.87 -1.17 -11.62
CA VAL A 242 -28.03 -0.23 -11.56
C VAL A 242 -27.54 1.17 -11.16
N TYR A 243 -26.69 1.24 -10.13
CA TYR A 243 -26.14 2.51 -9.66
C TYR A 243 -25.32 3.22 -10.73
N PHE A 244 -24.37 2.55 -11.41
CA PHE A 244 -23.57 3.19 -12.46
C PHE A 244 -24.39 3.58 -13.69
N ALA A 245 -25.44 2.82 -14.01
CA ALA A 245 -26.39 3.23 -15.04
C ALA A 245 -27.13 4.52 -14.66
N PHE A 246 -27.56 4.64 -13.40
CA PHE A 246 -28.14 5.87 -12.85
C PHE A 246 -27.13 7.01 -12.82
N TYR A 247 -25.93 6.77 -12.29
CA TYR A 247 -24.85 7.73 -12.21
C TYR A 247 -24.53 8.35 -13.56
N ASN A 248 -24.42 7.53 -14.60
CA ASN A 248 -24.12 7.99 -15.96
C ASN A 248 -25.28 8.73 -16.68
N ARG A 249 -26.52 8.63 -16.18
CA ARG A 249 -27.71 9.31 -16.74
C ARG A 249 -28.10 10.56 -15.96
N GLY A 250 -27.55 10.74 -14.76
CA GLY A 250 -27.98 11.80 -13.83
C GLY A 250 -27.63 13.21 -14.27
N PRO A 251 -28.35 14.22 -13.73
CA PRO A 251 -28.19 15.62 -14.09
C PRO A 251 -26.91 16.27 -13.55
N TYR A 252 -26.09 15.52 -12.88
CA TYR A 252 -24.83 16.01 -12.28
C TYR A 252 -23.69 16.20 -13.29
N TYR A 253 -23.93 15.88 -14.57
CA TYR A 253 -22.92 15.97 -15.62
C TYR A 253 -23.40 16.92 -16.70
N PRO A 254 -22.57 17.90 -17.11
CA PRO A 254 -22.92 18.77 -18.20
C PRO A 254 -23.06 17.94 -19.49
N THR A 255 -24.30 17.65 -19.88
CA THR A 255 -24.66 17.03 -21.15
C THR A 255 -24.23 17.85 -22.36
N SER A 256 -23.70 19.06 -22.15
CA SER A 256 -23.28 20.01 -23.19
C SER A 256 -21.99 19.65 -23.92
N LEU A 257 -21.27 18.56 -23.52
CA LEU A 257 -20.04 18.11 -24.20
C LEU A 257 -20.25 16.82 -25.00
N CYS A 258 -21.47 16.30 -25.11
CA CYS A 258 -21.81 15.07 -25.86
C CYS A 258 -22.61 15.34 -27.15
N ALA A 259 -22.50 16.53 -27.75
CA ALA A 259 -23.08 16.83 -29.04
C ALA A 259 -21.99 16.94 -30.12
#